data_12a5b43a99344c5864f54addbcbfdcb1
#
_entry.id   12a5b43a99344c5864f54addbcbfdcb1
#
_cell.length_a   1.000
_cell.length_b   1.000
_cell.length_c   1.000
_cell.angle_alpha   90.00
_cell.angle_beta   90.00
_cell.angle_gamma   90.00
#
_symmetry.space_group_name_H-M   'P 1'
#
loop_
_entity.id
_entity.type
_entity.pdbx_description
1 polymer ?
#
loop_
_entity_poly.entity_id
_entity_poly.type
_entity_poly.pdbx_seq_one_letter_code
_entity_poly.pdbx_strand_id
1 'polypeptide(L)'
;AIETKILNLNLDLKNSENPAEKKLITKKIDKLEKKKKTLMTYFITTPMDKLLSAEDDIVTKELHLPVGKKVLFKFRSQDVIHSAYLPHFRVQMNCVPGTTTQFAFTPTITTVGMKKELNDESFEYVMLCNKICGNAHYNMQMKVIVETEEEYNTWMETQNNTKISNL
;
A
#
# COMPACT_ATOMS: atom_id res chain seq x y z
N ALA A 1 -6.72 -15.93 4.67
CA ALA A 1 -5.47 -15.58 3.96
C ALA A 1 -4.19 -16.01 4.70
N ILE A 2 -3.91 -15.52 5.94
CA ILE A 2 -2.69 -15.93 6.68
C ILE A 2 -2.77 -17.39 7.12
N GLU A 3 -3.91 -17.84 7.62
CA GLU A 3 -4.15 -19.23 8.06
C GLU A 3 -3.98 -20.22 6.93
N THR A 4 -4.52 -19.93 5.76
CA THR A 4 -4.35 -20.75 4.56
C THR A 4 -2.87 -20.88 4.16
N LYS A 5 -2.10 -19.79 4.26
CA LYS A 5 -0.65 -19.80 4.00
C LYS A 5 0.11 -20.65 5.01
N ILE A 6 -0.23 -20.55 6.30
CA ILE A 6 0.36 -21.37 7.36
C ILE A 6 0.02 -22.85 7.14
N LEU A 7 -1.23 -23.17 6.78
CA LEU A 7 -1.64 -24.53 6.48
C LEU A 7 -0.84 -25.14 5.32
N ASN A 8 -0.71 -24.42 4.21
CA ASN A 8 0.05 -24.89 3.06
C ASN A 8 1.54 -25.09 3.41
N LEU A 9 2.16 -24.15 4.14
CA LEU A 9 3.54 -24.31 4.59
C LEU A 9 3.74 -25.50 5.55
N ASN A 10 2.75 -25.81 6.39
CA ASN A 10 2.80 -27.00 7.24
C ASN A 10 2.71 -28.31 6.42
N LEU A 11 1.97 -28.31 5.32
CA LEU A 11 1.96 -29.45 4.37
C LEU A 11 3.31 -29.59 3.67
N ASP A 12 3.90 -28.48 3.22
CA ASP A 12 5.24 -28.47 2.61
C ASP A 12 6.30 -28.97 3.59
N LEU A 13 6.21 -28.56 4.87
CA LEU A 13 7.13 -28.99 5.94
C LEU A 13 7.08 -30.50 6.18
N LYS A 14 5.89 -31.10 6.09
CA LYS A 14 5.71 -32.56 6.22
C LYS A 14 6.30 -33.34 5.03
N ASN A 15 6.18 -32.75 3.83
CA ASN A 15 6.58 -33.41 2.58
C ASN A 15 8.05 -33.19 2.22
N SER A 16 8.73 -32.20 2.80
CA SER A 16 10.15 -31.97 2.56
C SER A 16 11.01 -32.97 3.32
N GLU A 17 12.00 -33.56 2.67
CA GLU A 17 13.02 -34.43 3.28
C GLU A 17 14.34 -33.67 3.57
N ASN A 18 14.51 -32.48 2.97
CA ASN A 18 15.73 -31.70 3.06
C ASN A 18 15.77 -30.87 4.38
N PRO A 19 16.78 -31.07 5.25
CA PRO A 19 16.88 -30.35 6.53
C PRO A 19 17.01 -28.84 6.39
N ALA A 20 17.70 -28.35 5.35
CA ALA A 20 17.87 -26.92 5.10
C ALA A 20 16.53 -26.27 4.67
N GLU A 21 15.76 -26.95 3.85
CA GLU A 21 14.44 -26.53 3.42
C GLU A 21 13.44 -26.52 4.58
N LYS A 22 13.44 -27.54 5.42
CA LYS A 22 12.64 -27.60 6.66
C LYS A 22 12.91 -26.38 7.53
N LYS A 23 14.16 -26.04 7.75
CA LYS A 23 14.56 -24.87 8.56
C LYS A 23 14.04 -23.56 7.97
N LEU A 24 14.05 -23.42 6.63
CA LEU A 24 13.53 -22.24 5.94
C LEU A 24 12.01 -22.12 6.06
N ILE A 25 11.30 -23.26 5.87
CA ILE A 25 9.83 -23.31 5.99
C ILE A 25 9.40 -22.99 7.42
N THR A 26 10.06 -23.57 8.44
CA THR A 26 9.79 -23.26 9.85
C THR A 26 9.93 -21.77 10.14
N LYS A 27 11.00 -21.12 9.68
CA LYS A 27 11.16 -19.66 9.83
C LYS A 27 10.05 -18.85 9.18
N LYS A 28 9.53 -19.30 8.03
CA LYS A 28 8.39 -18.64 7.36
C LYS A 28 7.11 -18.79 8.17
N ILE A 29 6.86 -19.98 8.73
CA ILE A 29 5.71 -20.25 9.61
C ILE A 29 5.78 -19.35 10.84
N ASP A 30 6.88 -19.34 11.57
CA ASP A 30 7.08 -18.51 12.77
C ASP A 30 6.82 -17.02 12.50
N LYS A 31 7.30 -16.53 11.35
CA LYS A 31 7.07 -15.15 10.92
C LYS A 31 5.58 -14.86 10.68
N LEU A 32 4.86 -15.79 10.06
CA LEU A 32 3.42 -15.64 9.80
C LEU A 32 2.60 -15.75 11.08
N GLU A 33 2.96 -16.65 11.99
CA GLU A 33 2.30 -16.79 13.30
C GLU A 33 2.50 -15.55 14.16
N LYS A 34 3.72 -15.00 14.18
CA LYS A 34 3.99 -13.73 14.86
C LYS A 34 3.15 -12.60 14.27
N LYS A 35 3.03 -12.52 12.94
CA LYS A 35 2.17 -11.55 12.26
C LYS A 35 0.70 -11.75 12.62
N LYS A 36 0.21 -13.00 12.62
CA LYS A 36 -1.16 -13.36 13.03
C LYS A 36 -1.43 -12.89 14.46
N LYS A 37 -0.53 -13.18 15.40
CA LYS A 37 -0.65 -12.75 16.80
C LYS A 37 -0.71 -11.23 16.92
N THR A 38 0.14 -10.49 16.21
CA THR A 38 0.13 -9.02 16.22
C THR A 38 -1.19 -8.46 15.70
N LEU A 39 -1.71 -9.00 14.59
CA LEU A 39 -3.00 -8.60 14.05
C LEU A 39 -4.15 -8.91 15.03
N MET A 40 -4.14 -10.11 15.63
CA MET A 40 -5.16 -10.50 16.61
C MET A 40 -5.14 -9.57 17.83
N THR A 41 -3.95 -9.23 18.33
CA THR A 41 -3.81 -8.26 19.44
C THR A 41 -4.36 -6.90 19.02
N TYR A 42 -4.08 -6.43 17.81
CA TYR A 42 -4.63 -5.18 17.29
C TYR A 42 -6.15 -5.19 17.27
N PHE A 43 -6.78 -6.25 16.74
CA PHE A 43 -8.25 -6.38 16.73
C PHE A 43 -8.87 -6.42 18.13
N ILE A 44 -8.22 -7.09 19.08
CA ILE A 44 -8.73 -7.17 20.48
C ILE A 44 -8.59 -5.82 21.21
N THR A 45 -7.53 -5.07 20.94
CA THR A 45 -7.23 -3.81 21.65
C THR A 45 -7.76 -2.57 20.96
N THR A 46 -8.19 -2.67 19.69
CA THR A 46 -8.72 -1.52 18.95
C THR A 46 -10.24 -1.41 19.19
N PRO A 47 -10.74 -0.24 19.60
CA PRO A 47 -12.16 -0.01 19.76
C PRO A 47 -12.94 -0.33 18.47
N MET A 48 -14.15 -0.91 18.62
CA MET A 48 -14.96 -1.40 17.49
C MET A 48 -15.32 -0.29 16.50
N ASP A 49 -15.60 0.92 16.98
CA ASP A 49 -15.86 2.10 16.15
C ASP A 49 -14.70 2.47 15.23
N LYS A 50 -13.44 2.25 15.68
CA LYS A 50 -12.24 2.45 14.86
C LYS A 50 -12.01 1.33 13.84
N LEU A 51 -12.41 0.10 14.17
CA LEU A 51 -12.35 -1.03 13.24
C LEU A 51 -13.39 -0.86 12.13
N LEU A 52 -14.62 -0.51 12.49
CA LEU A 52 -15.72 -0.30 11.54
C LEU A 52 -15.48 0.91 10.63
N SER A 53 -14.76 1.94 11.09
CA SER A 53 -14.43 3.11 10.26
C SER A 53 -13.46 2.85 9.11
N ALA A 54 -12.87 1.66 9.03
CA ALA A 54 -11.93 1.27 7.98
C ALA A 54 -12.49 0.18 7.05
N GLU A 55 -13.74 -0.23 7.22
CA GLU A 55 -14.33 -1.31 6.42
C GLU A 55 -14.44 -0.97 4.94
N ASP A 56 -14.62 0.30 4.62
CA ASP A 56 -14.73 0.82 3.26
C ASP A 56 -13.38 1.29 2.67
N ASP A 57 -12.28 1.22 3.46
CA ASP A 57 -10.95 1.56 2.96
C ASP A 57 -10.51 0.60 1.85
N ILE A 58 -9.90 1.18 0.82
CA ILE A 58 -9.39 0.46 -0.35
C ILE A 58 -7.91 0.13 -0.15
N VAL A 59 -7.55 -1.13 -0.36
CA VAL A 59 -6.16 -1.58 -0.39
C VAL A 59 -5.71 -1.75 -1.84
N THR A 60 -4.86 -0.87 -2.30
CA THR A 60 -4.38 -0.87 -3.69
C THR A 60 -2.86 -0.78 -3.78
N LYS A 61 -2.31 -1.18 -4.92
CA LYS A 61 -0.88 -1.05 -5.26
C LYS A 61 -0.60 0.16 -6.15
N GLU A 62 -1.64 0.80 -6.64
CA GLU A 62 -1.57 1.96 -7.53
C GLU A 62 -2.44 3.07 -6.96
N LEU A 63 -2.01 4.31 -7.11
CA LEU A 63 -2.75 5.49 -6.67
C LEU A 63 -3.37 6.17 -7.88
N HIS A 64 -4.69 6.23 -7.95
CA HIS A 64 -5.43 6.90 -9.00
C HIS A 64 -5.86 8.30 -8.55
N LEU A 65 -5.73 9.29 -9.42
CA LEU A 65 -6.05 10.69 -9.14
C LEU A 65 -6.83 11.30 -10.31
N PRO A 66 -7.94 12.00 -10.05
CA PRO A 66 -8.68 12.69 -11.10
C PRO A 66 -7.95 13.99 -11.50
N VAL A 67 -7.76 14.21 -12.80
CA VAL A 67 -7.17 15.45 -13.33
C VAL A 67 -8.09 16.65 -13.05
N GLY A 68 -7.51 17.80 -12.75
CA GLY A 68 -8.24 19.04 -12.51
C GLY A 68 -8.97 19.13 -11.16
N LYS A 69 -8.96 18.08 -10.35
CA LYS A 69 -9.57 18.07 -9.02
C LYS A 69 -8.53 18.27 -7.92
N LYS A 70 -8.89 19.04 -6.90
CA LYS A 70 -8.03 19.21 -5.72
C LYS A 70 -8.08 17.96 -4.86
N VAL A 71 -6.93 17.31 -4.68
CA VAL A 71 -6.76 16.14 -3.83
C VAL A 71 -6.10 16.54 -2.52
N LEU A 72 -6.69 16.16 -1.39
CA LEU A 72 -6.12 16.35 -0.06
C LEU A 72 -5.58 15.00 0.44
N PHE A 73 -4.27 14.93 0.58
CA PHE A 73 -3.61 13.78 1.21
C PHE A 73 -3.50 13.98 2.73
N LYS A 74 -3.82 12.94 3.47
CA LYS A 74 -3.57 12.83 4.91
C LYS A 74 -2.70 11.61 5.15
N PHE A 75 -1.46 11.83 5.58
CA PHE A 75 -0.48 10.77 5.76
C PHE A 75 -0.34 10.40 7.23
N ARG A 76 -0.21 9.10 7.47
CA ARG A 76 0.13 8.51 8.78
C ARG A 76 1.18 7.43 8.58
N SER A 77 1.97 7.18 9.60
CA SER A 77 2.88 6.04 9.67
C SER A 77 2.54 5.19 10.90
N GLN A 78 2.66 3.87 10.75
CA GLN A 78 2.42 2.91 11.84
C GLN A 78 3.71 2.51 12.58
N ASP A 79 4.87 2.67 11.95
CA ASP A 79 6.14 2.14 12.45
C ASP A 79 7.21 3.22 12.62
N VAL A 80 7.84 3.65 11.52
CA VAL A 80 8.93 4.64 11.50
C VAL A 80 8.56 5.84 10.62
N ILE A 81 9.43 6.83 10.54
CA ILE A 81 9.23 7.96 9.62
C ILE A 81 9.46 7.49 8.18
N HIS A 82 8.47 7.69 7.34
CA HIS A 82 8.52 7.56 5.88
C HIS A 82 8.35 8.95 5.24
N SER A 83 8.34 8.98 3.93
CA SER A 83 8.02 10.19 3.19
C SER A 83 7.24 9.85 1.93
N ALA A 84 6.14 10.53 1.72
CA ALA A 84 5.44 10.54 0.44
C ALA A 84 6.09 11.59 -0.45
N TYR A 85 6.90 11.16 -1.40
CA TYR A 85 7.60 12.01 -2.36
C TYR A 85 7.07 11.75 -3.77
N LEU A 86 6.44 12.78 -4.35
CA LEU A 86 5.91 12.77 -5.71
C LEU A 86 6.73 13.74 -6.56
N PRO A 87 7.85 13.31 -7.16
CA PRO A 87 8.80 14.17 -7.85
C PRO A 87 8.16 15.00 -8.97
N HIS A 88 7.33 14.39 -9.79
CA HIS A 88 6.69 15.03 -10.93
C HIS A 88 5.69 16.13 -10.53
N PHE A 89 5.15 16.07 -9.32
CA PHE A 89 4.25 17.09 -8.75
C PHE A 89 4.99 18.07 -7.84
N ARG A 90 6.32 17.91 -7.66
CA ARG A 90 7.17 18.71 -6.75
C ARG A 90 6.65 18.72 -5.31
N VAL A 91 6.12 17.59 -4.86
CA VAL A 91 5.52 17.42 -3.53
C VAL A 91 6.35 16.45 -2.71
N GLN A 92 6.56 16.80 -1.45
CA GLN A 92 7.14 15.90 -0.46
C GLN A 92 6.51 16.18 0.91
N MET A 93 6.08 15.11 1.60
CA MET A 93 5.53 15.20 2.95
C MET A 93 5.99 14.02 3.79
N ASN A 94 6.47 14.28 4.99
CA ASN A 94 6.85 13.21 5.92
C ASN A 94 5.62 12.53 6.49
N CYS A 95 5.67 11.19 6.57
CA CYS A 95 4.70 10.36 7.28
C CYS A 95 5.31 10.03 8.65
N VAL A 96 4.80 10.66 9.72
CA VAL A 96 5.39 10.60 11.06
C VAL A 96 4.49 9.77 11.98
N PRO A 97 5.03 8.79 12.73
CA PRO A 97 4.26 8.03 13.71
C PRO A 97 3.61 8.94 14.76
N GLY A 98 2.36 8.64 15.11
CA GLY A 98 1.60 9.40 16.11
C GLY A 98 1.07 10.77 15.64
N THR A 99 1.34 11.17 14.40
CA THR A 99 0.90 12.46 13.85
C THR A 99 0.27 12.28 12.47
N THR A 100 -0.71 13.14 12.13
CA THR A 100 -1.27 13.23 10.78
C THR A 100 -0.66 14.43 10.08
N THR A 101 0.10 14.21 9.03
CA THR A 101 0.57 15.27 8.14
C THR A 101 -0.34 15.37 6.92
N GLN A 102 -0.39 16.54 6.28
CA GLN A 102 -1.31 16.73 5.16
C GLN A 102 -0.69 17.63 4.08
N PHE A 103 -1.09 17.37 2.85
CA PHE A 103 -0.75 18.16 1.69
C PHE A 103 -1.88 18.11 0.66
N ALA A 104 -2.08 19.19 -0.07
CA ALA A 104 -3.10 19.24 -1.13
C ALA A 104 -2.51 19.80 -2.42
N PHE A 105 -2.86 19.20 -3.55
CA PHE A 105 -2.55 19.71 -4.87
C PHE A 105 -3.62 19.32 -5.89
N THR A 106 -3.54 19.89 -7.08
CA THR A 106 -4.42 19.57 -8.20
C THR A 106 -3.56 19.05 -9.35
N PRO A 107 -3.70 17.75 -9.76
CA PRO A 107 -3.05 17.25 -10.97
C PRO A 107 -3.58 18.00 -12.20
N THR A 108 -2.72 18.46 -13.09
CA THR A 108 -3.11 19.28 -14.25
C THR A 108 -3.02 18.54 -15.58
N ILE A 109 -2.25 17.46 -15.64
CA ILE A 109 -1.98 16.67 -16.86
C ILE A 109 -2.19 15.20 -16.56
N THR A 110 -2.98 14.51 -17.38
CA THR A 110 -3.18 13.06 -17.25
C THR A 110 -1.89 12.29 -17.55
N THR A 111 -1.79 11.05 -17.07
CA THR A 111 -0.65 10.18 -17.39
C THR A 111 -0.48 10.00 -18.91
N VAL A 112 -1.59 9.80 -19.63
CA VAL A 112 -1.58 9.70 -21.10
C VAL A 112 -1.16 11.02 -21.75
N GLY A 113 -1.62 12.16 -21.23
CA GLY A 113 -1.23 13.49 -21.69
C GLY A 113 0.28 13.73 -21.53
N MET A 114 0.84 13.37 -20.39
CA MET A 114 2.27 13.52 -20.13
C MET A 114 3.14 12.61 -21.01
N LYS A 115 2.72 11.36 -21.26
CA LYS A 115 3.39 10.46 -22.22
C LYS A 115 3.50 11.09 -23.61
N LYS A 116 2.41 11.70 -24.09
CA LYS A 116 2.39 12.40 -25.38
C LYS A 116 3.29 13.64 -25.37
N GLU A 117 3.25 14.44 -24.32
CA GLU A 117 4.06 15.66 -24.18
C GLU A 117 5.57 15.36 -24.19
N LEU A 118 5.96 14.27 -23.49
CA LEU A 118 7.35 13.83 -23.42
C LEU A 118 7.79 12.97 -24.60
N ASN A 119 6.84 12.53 -25.45
CA ASN A 119 7.06 11.51 -26.49
C ASN A 119 7.72 10.24 -25.92
N ASP A 120 7.26 9.82 -24.73
CA ASP A 120 7.79 8.67 -23.99
C ASP A 120 6.62 7.82 -23.45
N GLU A 121 6.35 6.71 -24.12
CA GLU A 121 5.31 5.76 -23.71
C GLU A 121 5.65 5.02 -22.42
N SER A 122 6.91 4.99 -22.01
CA SER A 122 7.34 4.36 -20.75
C SER A 122 7.17 5.25 -19.53
N PHE A 123 6.83 6.52 -19.71
CA PHE A 123 6.66 7.46 -18.60
C PHE A 123 5.58 7.01 -17.62
N GLU A 124 5.88 7.12 -16.35
CA GLU A 124 4.93 6.89 -15.25
C GLU A 124 5.11 7.94 -14.15
N TYR A 125 4.02 8.47 -13.64
CA TYR A 125 4.06 9.19 -12.38
C TYR A 125 4.31 8.20 -11.24
N VAL A 126 5.13 8.58 -10.29
CA VAL A 126 5.47 7.71 -9.14
C VAL A 126 5.40 8.48 -7.82
N MET A 127 5.06 7.76 -6.78
CA MET A 127 5.25 8.17 -5.39
C MET A 127 6.32 7.28 -4.77
N LEU A 128 7.32 7.87 -4.15
CA LEU A 128 8.51 7.22 -3.60
C LEU A 128 8.64 7.54 -2.12
N CYS A 129 9.28 6.65 -1.37
CA CYS A 129 9.79 6.99 -0.04
C CYS A 129 11.22 7.54 -0.17
N ASN A 130 11.47 8.78 0.29
CA ASN A 130 12.82 9.38 0.29
C ASN A 130 13.41 9.54 1.72
N LYS A 131 12.89 8.77 2.69
CA LYS A 131 13.44 8.63 4.04
C LYS A 131 13.87 7.20 4.29
N ILE A 132 15.10 6.97 4.71
CA ILE A 132 15.59 5.63 5.06
C ILE A 132 14.71 5.08 6.18
N CYS A 133 13.92 4.05 5.88
CA CYS A 133 12.88 3.50 6.75
C CYS A 133 13.04 1.99 7.02
N GLY A 134 14.12 1.38 6.57
CA GLY A 134 14.43 -0.04 6.78
C GLY A 134 14.90 -0.76 5.53
N ASN A 135 15.01 -2.08 5.61
CA ASN A 135 15.60 -2.91 4.56
C ASN A 135 14.84 -2.89 3.23
N ALA A 136 13.53 -2.59 3.25
CA ALA A 136 12.70 -2.50 2.05
C ALA A 136 12.60 -1.08 1.47
N HIS A 137 13.34 -0.12 2.02
CA HIS A 137 13.28 1.28 1.61
C HIS A 137 13.51 1.47 0.11
N TYR A 138 14.47 0.75 -0.48
CA TYR A 138 14.81 0.83 -1.90
C TYR A 138 13.66 0.44 -2.85
N ASN A 139 12.69 -0.33 -2.37
CA ASN A 139 11.53 -0.81 -3.15
C ASN A 139 10.21 -0.19 -2.68
N MET A 140 10.26 0.85 -1.86
CA MET A 140 9.07 1.52 -1.35
C MET A 140 8.62 2.58 -2.34
N GLN A 141 7.91 2.14 -3.36
CA GLN A 141 7.36 2.98 -4.43
C GLN A 141 5.96 2.52 -4.82
N MET A 142 5.19 3.45 -5.36
CA MET A 142 3.84 3.24 -5.84
C MET A 142 3.65 4.00 -7.16
N LYS A 143 3.05 3.36 -8.15
CA LYS A 143 2.64 4.00 -9.38
C LYS A 143 1.49 4.97 -9.12
N VAL A 144 1.54 6.12 -9.76
CA VAL A 144 0.45 7.12 -9.71
C VAL A 144 -0.12 7.27 -11.11
N ILE A 145 -1.44 7.15 -11.23
CA ILE A 145 -2.18 7.27 -12.48
C ILE A 145 -3.06 8.51 -12.37
N VAL A 146 -2.81 9.49 -13.22
CA VAL A 146 -3.68 10.66 -13.35
C VAL A 146 -4.56 10.44 -14.57
N GLU A 147 -5.86 10.47 -14.36
CA GLU A 147 -6.86 10.12 -15.37
C GLU A 147 -8.05 11.09 -15.35
N THR A 148 -8.97 10.95 -16.29
CA THR A 148 -10.20 11.73 -16.30
C THR A 148 -11.09 11.39 -15.11
N GLU A 149 -12.07 12.25 -14.80
CA GLU A 149 -13.01 11.99 -13.71
C GLU A 149 -13.86 10.74 -13.97
N GLU A 150 -14.23 10.50 -15.23
CA GLU A 150 -15.00 9.32 -15.64
C GLU A 150 -14.19 8.02 -15.45
N GLU A 151 -12.93 8.01 -15.87
CA GLU A 151 -12.02 6.87 -15.70
C GLU A 151 -11.79 6.60 -14.22
N TYR A 152 -11.55 7.64 -13.42
CA TYR A 152 -11.37 7.54 -11.98
C TYR A 152 -12.60 6.95 -11.28
N ASN A 153 -13.80 7.41 -11.62
CA ASN A 153 -15.04 6.88 -11.05
C ASN A 153 -15.25 5.41 -11.43
N THR A 154 -14.97 5.05 -12.68
CA THR A 154 -15.01 3.65 -13.13
C THR A 154 -14.03 2.79 -12.35
N TRP A 155 -12.80 3.26 -12.17
CA TRP A 155 -11.81 2.56 -11.36
C TRP A 155 -12.28 2.40 -9.90
N MET A 156 -12.82 3.45 -9.28
CA MET A 156 -13.35 3.40 -7.91
C MET A 156 -14.44 2.33 -7.75
N GLU A 157 -15.34 2.18 -8.73
CA GLU A 157 -16.38 1.15 -8.72
C GLU A 157 -15.79 -0.26 -8.76
N THR A 158 -14.67 -0.48 -9.46
CA THR A 158 -14.00 -1.79 -9.53
C THR A 158 -13.31 -2.16 -8.22
N GLN A 159 -13.04 -1.18 -7.32
CA GLN A 159 -12.32 -1.41 -6.07
C GLN A 159 -13.19 -2.02 -4.95
N ASN A 160 -14.46 -2.29 -5.17
CA ASN A 160 -15.32 -2.87 -4.13
C ASN A 160 -14.77 -4.17 -3.55
N ASN A 161 -14.07 -4.99 -4.36
CA ASN A 161 -13.47 -6.26 -3.92
C ASN A 161 -12.15 -6.09 -3.16
N THR A 162 -11.56 -4.89 -3.16
CA THR A 162 -10.30 -4.58 -2.47
C THR A 162 -10.51 -3.82 -1.17
N LYS A 163 -11.77 -3.60 -0.78
CA LYS A 163 -12.11 -3.02 0.53
C LYS A 163 -11.70 -3.97 1.65
N ILE A 164 -11.30 -3.40 2.78
CA ILE A 164 -10.87 -4.16 3.95
C ILE A 164 -11.96 -5.13 4.42
N SER A 165 -13.23 -4.75 4.33
CA SER A 165 -14.38 -5.59 4.65
C SER A 165 -14.47 -6.87 3.81
N ASN A 166 -13.86 -6.91 2.63
CA ASN A 166 -13.91 -8.03 1.67
C ASN A 166 -12.60 -8.85 1.63
N LEU A 167 -11.58 -8.50 2.44
CA LEU A 167 -10.29 -9.18 2.55
C LEU A 167 -10.23 -10.14 3.72
#